data_8f0f294cd0a60ecdcfdaf025b1094c67
#
_entry.id   8f0f294cd0a60ecdcfdaf025b1094c67
#
_cell.length_a   1.000
_cell.length_b   1.000
_cell.length_c   1.000
_cell.angle_alpha   90.00
_cell.angle_beta   90.00
_cell.angle_gamma   90.00
#
_symmetry.space_group_name_H-M   'P 1'
#
loop_
_entity.id
_entity.type
_entity.pdbx_description
1 polymer ?
#
loop_
_entity_poly.entity_id
_entity_poly.type
_entity_poly.pdbx_seq_one_letter_code
_entity_poly.pdbx_strand_id
1 'polypeptide(L)'
;LHRAYKYESSFVLKDAPYEVSMAFNADQSYDFDATARAIYDAVIAKTNPAGLTYDDVAMEYNAGTDIIPNWQPLNSTNWTAAFKKFGPGEWTIRIKWDGNKNYKGTQTQVNVTTADNRIAAAVVCREGVSFSYNMDTAVMKQSIFDQVIDWDNSTLPAKDTLSVDDFTMEYYGVDDVA
;
A
#
# COMPACT_ATOMS: atom_id res chain seq x y z
N LEU A 1 42.08 -3.98 -32.53
CA LEU A 1 40.71 -3.60 -32.01
C LEU A 1 40.33 -4.59 -30.91
N HIS A 2 40.43 -4.17 -29.64
CA HIS A 2 39.93 -4.96 -28.52
C HIS A 2 38.41 -4.72 -28.45
N ARG A 3 37.61 -5.75 -28.66
CA ARG A 3 36.19 -5.72 -28.29
C ARG A 3 36.09 -5.81 -26.78
N ALA A 4 35.53 -4.77 -26.16
CA ALA A 4 35.15 -4.86 -24.76
C ALA A 4 33.99 -5.86 -24.61
N TYR A 5 34.23 -6.99 -23.98
CA TYR A 5 33.17 -7.94 -23.65
C TYR A 5 32.56 -7.55 -22.31
N LYS A 6 31.24 -7.53 -22.26
CA LYS A 6 30.50 -7.40 -20.99
C LYS A 6 30.15 -8.79 -20.49
N TYR A 7 30.19 -8.94 -19.17
CA TYR A 7 29.69 -10.14 -18.51
C TYR A 7 28.16 -10.21 -18.60
N GLU A 8 27.62 -11.42 -18.54
CA GLU A 8 26.19 -11.62 -18.38
C GLU A 8 25.77 -11.26 -16.97
N SER A 9 24.58 -10.72 -16.83
CA SER A 9 23.93 -10.48 -15.53
C SER A 9 22.71 -11.36 -15.38
N SER A 10 22.25 -11.53 -14.16
CA SER A 10 21.07 -12.34 -13.89
C SER A 10 20.41 -12.00 -12.56
N PHE A 11 19.13 -12.31 -12.47
CA PHE A 11 18.39 -12.40 -11.21
C PHE A 11 18.16 -13.87 -10.85
N VAL A 12 18.38 -14.23 -9.58
CA VAL A 12 17.93 -15.49 -9.00
C VAL A 12 16.66 -15.21 -8.22
N LEU A 13 15.59 -15.89 -8.59
CA LEU A 13 14.28 -15.68 -8.01
C LEU A 13 14.07 -16.55 -6.76
N LYS A 14 13.30 -16.05 -5.82
CA LYS A 14 12.72 -16.84 -4.74
C LYS A 14 11.64 -17.78 -5.31
N ASP A 15 11.21 -18.75 -4.52
CA ASP A 15 10.15 -19.66 -4.92
C ASP A 15 8.79 -18.94 -4.98
N ALA A 16 8.04 -19.19 -6.06
CA ALA A 16 6.66 -18.74 -6.19
C ALA A 16 5.72 -19.61 -5.31
N PRO A 17 4.51 -19.15 -4.97
CA PRO A 17 3.86 -17.90 -5.40
C PRO A 17 4.39 -16.66 -4.68
N TYR A 18 4.29 -15.52 -5.35
CA TYR A 18 4.65 -14.22 -4.78
C TYR A 18 3.39 -13.49 -4.34
N GLU A 19 3.26 -13.28 -3.04
CA GLU A 19 2.14 -12.59 -2.41
C GLU A 19 2.68 -11.39 -1.61
N VAL A 20 2.15 -10.22 -1.86
CA VAL A 20 2.63 -8.97 -1.27
C VAL A 20 1.46 -8.14 -0.76
N SER A 21 1.56 -7.70 0.49
CA SER A 21 0.64 -6.69 1.03
C SER A 21 0.97 -5.33 0.45
N MET A 22 -0.04 -4.62 -0.03
CA MET A 22 0.12 -3.23 -0.45
C MET A 22 0.42 -2.35 0.75
N ALA A 23 1.36 -1.42 0.58
CA ALA A 23 1.68 -0.42 1.58
C ALA A 23 0.81 0.84 1.40
N PHE A 24 0.61 1.56 2.49
CA PHE A 24 -0.20 2.79 2.52
C PHE A 24 0.54 3.88 3.28
N ASN A 25 0.37 5.11 2.81
CA ASN A 25 0.81 6.31 3.51
C ASN A 25 -0.12 6.61 4.71
N ALA A 26 0.30 7.54 5.58
CA ALA A 26 -0.50 7.95 6.71
C ALA A 26 -1.87 8.55 6.32
N ASP A 27 -1.98 9.15 5.15
CA ASP A 27 -3.21 9.70 4.58
C ASP A 27 -4.11 8.65 3.89
N GLN A 28 -3.81 7.36 4.04
CA GLN A 28 -4.50 6.23 3.46
C GLN A 28 -4.34 6.07 1.93
N SER A 29 -3.56 6.90 1.27
CA SER A 29 -3.18 6.69 -0.13
C SER A 29 -2.19 5.53 -0.27
N TYR A 30 -2.14 4.90 -1.46
CA TYR A 30 -1.16 3.86 -1.73
C TYR A 30 0.26 4.40 -1.70
N ASP A 31 1.14 3.71 -0.98
CA ASP A 31 2.58 3.91 -1.07
C ASP A 31 3.13 2.96 -2.15
N PHE A 32 3.23 3.48 -3.38
CA PHE A 32 3.68 2.69 -4.52
C PHE A 32 5.16 2.31 -4.42
N ASP A 33 5.98 3.17 -3.87
CA ASP A 33 7.40 2.90 -3.71
C ASP A 33 7.65 1.78 -2.68
N ALA A 34 7.02 1.86 -1.53
CA ALA A 34 7.11 0.80 -0.51
C ALA A 34 6.53 -0.52 -1.02
N THR A 35 5.43 -0.50 -1.79
CA THR A 35 4.84 -1.69 -2.39
C THR A 35 5.77 -2.30 -3.44
N ALA A 36 6.37 -1.49 -4.30
CA ALA A 36 7.32 -1.97 -5.30
C ALA A 36 8.58 -2.56 -4.66
N ARG A 37 9.09 -1.94 -3.59
CA ARG A 37 10.20 -2.51 -2.78
C ARG A 37 9.83 -3.88 -2.21
N ALA A 38 8.64 -4.00 -1.66
CA ALA A 38 8.14 -5.28 -1.12
C ALA A 38 8.03 -6.36 -2.20
N ILE A 39 7.60 -5.99 -3.41
CA ILE A 39 7.57 -6.91 -4.56
C ILE A 39 8.99 -7.34 -4.94
N TYR A 40 9.93 -6.41 -5.05
CA TYR A 40 11.33 -6.73 -5.32
C TYR A 40 11.90 -7.72 -4.29
N ASP A 41 11.68 -7.45 -3.01
CA ASP A 41 12.17 -8.29 -1.92
C ASP A 41 11.50 -9.67 -1.88
N ALA A 42 10.24 -9.76 -2.29
CA ALA A 42 9.52 -11.03 -2.37
C ALA A 42 9.99 -11.90 -3.54
N VAL A 43 10.46 -11.29 -4.63
CA VAL A 43 10.80 -11.98 -5.88
C VAL A 43 12.29 -12.30 -5.98
N ILE A 44 13.16 -11.36 -5.66
CA ILE A 44 14.59 -11.47 -5.91
C ILE A 44 15.31 -12.09 -4.71
N ALA A 45 15.95 -13.24 -4.93
CA ALA A 45 16.79 -13.88 -3.93
C ALA A 45 18.24 -13.39 -3.98
N LYS A 46 18.78 -13.30 -5.19
CA LYS A 46 20.18 -12.89 -5.43
C LYS A 46 20.29 -12.19 -6.78
N THR A 47 21.34 -11.40 -6.92
CA THR A 47 21.69 -10.76 -8.19
C THR A 47 23.12 -11.10 -8.61
N ASN A 48 23.36 -11.11 -9.91
CA ASN A 48 24.69 -11.14 -10.48
C ASN A 48 24.81 -9.97 -11.51
N PRO A 49 25.62 -8.94 -11.26
CA PRO A 49 26.56 -8.79 -10.13
C PRO A 49 25.84 -8.75 -8.80
N ALA A 50 26.55 -9.19 -7.74
CA ALA A 50 26.01 -9.15 -6.39
C ALA A 50 25.76 -7.71 -5.90
N GLY A 51 24.73 -7.53 -5.07
CA GLY A 51 24.46 -6.27 -4.40
C GLY A 51 23.56 -5.30 -5.17
N LEU A 52 22.92 -5.72 -6.27
CA LEU A 52 21.86 -4.91 -6.88
C LEU A 52 20.67 -4.86 -5.92
N THR A 53 20.11 -3.65 -5.79
CA THR A 53 18.96 -3.37 -4.93
C THR A 53 17.78 -2.88 -5.74
N TYR A 54 16.65 -2.68 -5.08
CA TYR A 54 15.49 -2.04 -5.68
C TYR A 54 15.82 -0.72 -6.38
N ASP A 55 16.75 0.08 -5.81
CA ASP A 55 17.11 1.39 -6.38
C ASP A 55 17.92 1.28 -7.70
N ASP A 56 18.44 0.10 -8.01
CA ASP A 56 19.20 -0.15 -9.25
C ASP A 56 18.33 -0.61 -10.42
N VAL A 57 17.08 -0.99 -10.16
CA VAL A 57 16.18 -1.60 -11.14
C VAL A 57 15.01 -0.70 -11.48
N ALA A 58 14.45 -0.93 -12.67
CA ALA A 58 13.17 -0.40 -13.05
C ALA A 58 12.10 -1.49 -12.93
N MET A 59 10.98 -1.16 -12.32
CA MET A 59 9.85 -2.07 -12.18
C MET A 59 8.64 -1.56 -12.96
N GLU A 60 8.00 -2.46 -13.67
CA GLU A 60 6.83 -2.19 -14.49
C GLU A 60 5.74 -3.24 -14.23
N TYR A 61 4.51 -2.86 -14.44
CA TYR A 61 3.37 -3.78 -14.44
C TYR A 61 2.67 -3.75 -15.79
N ASN A 62 2.04 -4.87 -16.16
CA ASN A 62 1.24 -4.93 -17.37
C ASN A 62 -0.17 -4.40 -17.10
N ALA A 63 -0.46 -3.19 -17.59
CA ALA A 63 -1.79 -2.58 -17.54
C ALA A 63 -2.72 -3.05 -18.67
N GLY A 64 -2.20 -3.83 -19.61
CA GLY A 64 -2.93 -4.41 -20.74
C GLY A 64 -3.38 -5.84 -20.48
N THR A 65 -3.34 -6.64 -21.53
CA THR A 65 -3.62 -8.07 -21.50
C THR A 65 -2.35 -8.86 -21.85
N ASP A 66 -2.38 -10.18 -21.70
CA ASP A 66 -1.26 -11.03 -22.12
C ASP A 66 -1.03 -11.00 -23.64
N ILE A 67 -2.07 -10.73 -24.41
CA ILE A 67 -2.01 -10.65 -25.87
C ILE A 67 -1.56 -9.26 -26.34
N ILE A 68 -2.02 -8.21 -25.65
CA ILE A 68 -1.65 -6.82 -25.94
C ILE A 68 -1.13 -6.20 -24.64
N PRO A 69 0.14 -6.45 -24.30
CA PRO A 69 0.73 -5.91 -23.09
C PRO A 69 0.88 -4.39 -23.18
N ASN A 70 0.61 -3.74 -22.06
CA ASN A 70 0.80 -2.31 -21.88
C ASN A 70 1.63 -2.08 -20.61
N TRP A 71 2.95 -2.02 -20.78
CA TRP A 71 3.86 -1.88 -19.65
C TRP A 71 3.87 -0.45 -19.14
N GLN A 72 3.55 -0.31 -17.87
CA GLN A 72 3.54 0.96 -17.16
C GLN A 72 4.52 0.90 -15.98
N PRO A 73 5.25 1.99 -15.71
CA PRO A 73 6.10 2.06 -14.53
C PRO A 73 5.30 1.85 -13.26
N LEU A 74 5.83 1.05 -12.35
CA LEU A 74 5.23 0.81 -11.04
C LEU A 74 5.59 1.96 -10.09
N ASN A 75 4.95 3.10 -10.30
CA ASN A 75 5.08 4.29 -9.46
C ASN A 75 3.79 5.12 -9.51
N SER A 76 3.66 6.09 -8.59
CA SER A 76 2.45 6.91 -8.44
C SER A 76 2.23 7.95 -9.54
N THR A 77 3.25 8.27 -10.35
CA THR A 77 3.24 9.45 -11.20
C THR A 77 2.59 9.22 -12.57
N ASN A 78 2.43 7.98 -13.01
CA ASN A 78 1.98 7.64 -14.37
C ASN A 78 0.54 7.13 -14.44
N TRP A 79 -0.29 7.48 -13.48
CA TRP A 79 -1.71 7.16 -13.53
C TRP A 79 -2.43 8.06 -14.51
N THR A 80 -2.85 7.50 -15.64
CA THR A 80 -3.84 8.13 -16.50
C THR A 80 -5.16 7.40 -16.38
N ALA A 81 -6.26 8.09 -16.60
CA ALA A 81 -7.59 7.49 -16.56
C ALA A 81 -7.80 6.39 -17.64
N ALA A 82 -6.95 6.35 -18.65
CA ALA A 82 -7.03 5.42 -19.77
C ALA A 82 -6.43 4.04 -19.45
N PHE A 83 -5.64 3.88 -18.39
CA PHE A 83 -4.94 2.64 -18.09
C PHE A 83 -5.46 1.98 -16.82
N LYS A 84 -5.36 0.67 -16.77
CA LYS A 84 -5.68 -0.10 -15.57
C LYS A 84 -4.73 0.30 -14.44
N LYS A 85 -5.30 0.82 -13.35
CA LYS A 85 -4.55 1.24 -12.18
C LYS A 85 -4.03 0.02 -11.42
N PHE A 86 -2.75 0.08 -11.02
CA PHE A 86 -2.20 -0.93 -10.13
C PHE A 86 -2.90 -0.88 -8.76
N GLY A 87 -3.28 -2.04 -8.26
CA GLY A 87 -4.01 -2.16 -7.00
C GLY A 87 -4.03 -3.61 -6.51
N PRO A 88 -4.96 -3.97 -5.62
CA PRO A 88 -5.15 -5.36 -5.23
C PRO A 88 -5.49 -6.25 -6.42
N GLY A 89 -4.92 -7.44 -6.47
CA GLY A 89 -5.19 -8.44 -7.50
C GLY A 89 -3.92 -9.11 -8.03
N GLU A 90 -4.08 -9.84 -9.12
CA GLU A 90 -2.97 -10.49 -9.82
C GLU A 90 -2.39 -9.58 -10.89
N TRP A 91 -1.07 -9.47 -10.90
CA TRP A 91 -0.32 -8.62 -11.79
C TRP A 91 0.86 -9.34 -12.40
N THR A 92 1.12 -9.10 -13.67
CA THR A 92 2.38 -9.44 -14.30
C THR A 92 3.34 -8.28 -14.10
N ILE A 93 4.44 -8.54 -13.43
CA ILE A 93 5.47 -7.58 -13.05
C ILE A 93 6.74 -7.88 -13.83
N ARG A 94 7.40 -6.84 -14.35
CA ARG A 94 8.69 -6.93 -14.99
C ARG A 94 9.71 -6.14 -14.18
N ILE A 95 10.83 -6.78 -13.86
CA ILE A 95 11.95 -6.19 -13.13
C ILE A 95 13.13 -6.14 -14.09
N LYS A 96 13.68 -4.95 -14.33
CA LYS A 96 14.73 -4.70 -15.33
C LYS A 96 15.92 -4.01 -14.70
N TRP A 97 17.10 -4.48 -15.06
CA TRP A 97 18.34 -3.77 -14.84
C TRP A 97 19.04 -3.51 -16.17
N ASP A 98 19.43 -2.27 -16.42
CA ASP A 98 19.99 -1.88 -17.71
C ASP A 98 21.47 -2.27 -17.90
N GLY A 99 22.08 -2.82 -16.86
CA GLY A 99 23.51 -3.13 -16.86
C GLY A 99 24.38 -1.93 -16.54
N ASN A 100 25.67 -2.10 -16.73
CA ASN A 100 26.67 -1.06 -16.52
C ASN A 100 27.84 -1.21 -17.52
N LYS A 101 28.96 -0.56 -17.25
CA LYS A 101 30.16 -0.67 -18.10
C LYS A 101 30.73 -2.10 -18.21
N ASN A 102 30.51 -2.93 -17.20
CA ASN A 102 31.07 -4.29 -17.11
C ASN A 102 30.05 -5.39 -17.41
N TYR A 103 28.77 -5.14 -17.23
CA TYR A 103 27.71 -6.12 -17.34
C TYR A 103 26.64 -5.68 -18.35
N LYS A 104 26.12 -6.67 -19.07
CA LYS A 104 24.89 -6.49 -19.84
C LYS A 104 23.69 -6.36 -18.90
N GLY A 105 22.64 -5.73 -19.38
CA GLY A 105 21.36 -5.70 -18.66
C GLY A 105 20.67 -7.05 -18.61
N THR A 106 19.72 -7.18 -17.71
CA THR A 106 18.85 -8.36 -17.57
C THR A 106 17.46 -7.94 -17.16
N GLN A 107 16.51 -8.81 -17.37
CA GLN A 107 15.15 -8.62 -16.90
C GLN A 107 14.51 -9.96 -16.52
N THR A 108 13.51 -9.90 -15.65
CA THR A 108 12.65 -11.01 -15.33
C THR A 108 11.18 -10.57 -15.32
N GLN A 109 10.30 -11.52 -15.58
CA GLN A 109 8.86 -11.30 -15.57
C GLN A 109 8.21 -12.35 -14.69
N VAL A 110 7.40 -11.92 -13.75
CA VAL A 110 6.74 -12.78 -12.75
C VAL A 110 5.29 -12.37 -12.54
N ASN A 111 4.48 -13.28 -12.05
CA ASN A 111 3.14 -12.98 -11.57
C ASN A 111 3.17 -12.78 -10.06
N VAL A 112 2.60 -11.68 -9.61
CA VAL A 112 2.53 -11.28 -8.20
C VAL A 112 1.08 -11.00 -7.83
N THR A 113 0.65 -11.55 -6.70
CA THR A 113 -0.65 -11.22 -6.11
C THR A 113 -0.44 -10.14 -5.05
N THR A 114 -1.16 -9.04 -5.19
CA THR A 114 -1.17 -7.95 -4.20
C THR A 114 -2.50 -7.90 -3.48
N ALA A 115 -2.48 -7.60 -2.19
CA ALA A 115 -3.67 -7.51 -1.36
C ALA A 115 -3.69 -6.23 -0.53
N ASP A 116 -4.86 -5.65 -0.39
CA ASP A 116 -5.13 -4.62 0.61
C ASP A 116 -5.53 -5.33 1.91
N ASN A 117 -4.58 -5.46 2.82
CA ASN A 117 -4.76 -6.15 4.10
C ASN A 117 -5.17 -5.21 5.23
N ARG A 118 -5.57 -3.97 4.91
CA ARG A 118 -6.11 -3.07 5.92
C ARG A 118 -7.42 -3.62 6.46
N ILE A 119 -7.57 -3.54 7.77
CA ILE A 119 -8.83 -3.88 8.44
C ILE A 119 -9.74 -2.65 8.36
N ALA A 120 -10.95 -2.82 7.86
CA ALA A 120 -11.94 -1.76 7.86
C ALA A 120 -12.28 -1.39 9.31
N ALA A 121 -12.13 -0.10 9.65
CA ALA A 121 -12.52 0.40 10.95
C ALA A 121 -14.06 0.35 11.07
N ALA A 122 -14.53 -0.08 12.23
CA ALA A 122 -15.94 -0.06 12.58
C ALA A 122 -16.09 0.46 14.01
N VAL A 123 -16.85 1.52 14.17
CA VAL A 123 -17.17 2.10 15.47
C VAL A 123 -18.51 1.54 15.94
N VAL A 124 -18.51 0.93 17.12
CA VAL A 124 -19.72 0.51 17.82
C VAL A 124 -19.95 1.49 18.96
N CYS A 125 -21.16 1.98 19.08
CA CYS A 125 -21.54 2.87 20.18
C CYS A 125 -22.35 2.09 21.23
N ARG A 126 -22.11 2.41 22.49
CA ARG A 126 -22.92 1.91 23.60
C ARG A 126 -24.29 2.60 23.59
N GLU A 127 -25.32 1.83 23.79
CA GLU A 127 -26.68 2.36 23.95
C GLU A 127 -26.95 2.82 25.38
N GLY A 128 -27.83 3.81 25.53
CA GLY A 128 -28.30 4.28 26.83
C GLY A 128 -27.27 5.04 27.68
N VAL A 129 -26.19 5.51 27.06
CA VAL A 129 -25.17 6.29 27.75
C VAL A 129 -25.67 7.71 28.00
N SER A 130 -25.55 8.18 29.26
CA SER A 130 -25.84 9.56 29.65
C SER A 130 -24.59 10.21 30.19
N PHE A 131 -24.36 11.46 29.83
CA PHE A 131 -23.29 12.29 30.40
C PHE A 131 -23.77 13.73 30.56
N SER A 132 -23.13 14.49 31.45
CA SER A 132 -23.49 15.89 31.68
C SER A 132 -23.21 16.74 30.45
N TYR A 133 -24.20 17.56 30.09
CA TYR A 133 -24.03 18.54 29.02
C TYR A 133 -22.94 19.56 29.38
N ASN A 134 -22.09 19.87 28.42
CA ASN A 134 -21.12 20.95 28.52
C ASN A 134 -21.11 21.75 27.21
N MET A 135 -21.09 23.08 27.32
CA MET A 135 -21.07 23.98 26.18
C MET A 135 -19.70 23.96 25.44
N ASP A 136 -18.65 23.50 26.10
CA ASP A 136 -17.37 23.28 25.49
C ASP A 136 -17.40 22.01 24.63
N THR A 137 -17.31 22.19 23.32
CA THR A 137 -17.36 21.07 22.37
C THR A 137 -16.19 20.10 22.52
N ALA A 138 -15.03 20.57 22.96
CA ALA A 138 -13.89 19.70 23.21
C ALA A 138 -14.17 18.75 24.40
N VAL A 139 -14.79 19.26 25.46
CA VAL A 139 -15.21 18.43 26.62
C VAL A 139 -16.29 17.43 26.22
N MET A 140 -17.24 17.84 25.39
CA MET A 140 -18.29 16.95 24.91
C MET A 140 -17.72 15.84 24.01
N LYS A 141 -16.82 16.17 23.10
CA LYS A 141 -16.14 15.18 22.26
C LYS A 141 -15.36 14.17 23.09
N GLN A 142 -14.64 14.63 24.11
CA GLN A 142 -13.88 13.75 24.99
C GLN A 142 -14.82 12.81 25.78
N SER A 143 -15.95 13.29 26.24
CA SER A 143 -16.97 12.48 26.94
C SER A 143 -17.55 11.40 26.01
N ILE A 144 -17.83 11.72 24.75
CA ILE A 144 -18.30 10.76 23.75
C ILE A 144 -17.21 9.70 23.48
N PHE A 145 -15.97 10.14 23.27
CA PHE A 145 -14.83 9.27 23.05
C PHE A 145 -14.65 8.26 24.19
N ASP A 146 -14.77 8.72 25.46
CA ASP A 146 -14.53 7.89 26.62
C ASP A 146 -15.71 7.00 26.99
N GLN A 147 -16.94 7.46 26.77
CA GLN A 147 -18.15 6.85 27.35
C GLN A 147 -19.07 6.22 26.32
N VAL A 148 -19.14 6.74 25.11
CA VAL A 148 -20.06 6.29 24.07
C VAL A 148 -19.44 5.23 23.18
N ILE A 149 -18.17 5.36 22.83
CA ILE A 149 -17.51 4.36 22.00
C ILE A 149 -17.35 3.06 22.79
N ASP A 150 -17.89 1.98 22.28
CA ASP A 150 -17.64 0.64 22.80
C ASP A 150 -16.34 0.10 22.22
N TRP A 151 -15.25 0.33 22.93
CA TRP A 151 -13.91 -0.03 22.51
C TRP A 151 -13.70 -1.54 22.40
N ASP A 152 -14.41 -2.32 23.19
CA ASP A 152 -14.27 -3.78 23.20
C ASP A 152 -14.93 -4.43 21.98
N ASN A 153 -16.03 -3.84 21.51
CA ASN A 153 -16.79 -4.35 20.37
C ASN A 153 -16.53 -3.60 19.05
N SER A 154 -15.77 -2.51 19.10
CA SER A 154 -15.35 -1.76 17.92
C SER A 154 -14.14 -2.42 17.26
N THR A 155 -14.05 -2.30 15.93
CA THR A 155 -12.85 -2.67 15.17
C THR A 155 -12.02 -1.41 14.97
N LEU A 156 -11.18 -1.09 15.95
CA LEU A 156 -10.35 0.11 16.00
C LEU A 156 -8.94 -0.24 16.51
N PRO A 157 -7.92 0.58 16.20
CA PRO A 157 -6.66 0.53 16.94
C PRO A 157 -6.88 0.69 18.45
N ALA A 158 -5.89 0.31 19.26
CA ALA A 158 -5.99 0.45 20.70
C ALA A 158 -6.30 1.90 21.11
N LYS A 159 -7.20 2.07 22.09
CA LYS A 159 -7.71 3.38 22.53
C LYS A 159 -6.60 4.37 22.90
N ASP A 160 -5.53 3.88 23.50
CA ASP A 160 -4.37 4.69 23.92
C ASP A 160 -3.52 5.21 22.76
N THR A 161 -3.73 4.68 21.55
CA THR A 161 -3.07 5.13 20.31
C THR A 161 -3.91 6.14 19.53
N LEU A 162 -5.12 6.42 19.96
CA LEU A 162 -6.08 7.31 19.31
C LEU A 162 -6.43 8.50 20.21
N SER A 163 -6.90 9.57 19.58
CA SER A 163 -7.44 10.76 20.23
C SER A 163 -8.80 11.12 19.66
N VAL A 164 -9.48 12.06 20.27
CA VAL A 164 -10.76 12.59 19.76
C VAL A 164 -10.62 13.23 18.38
N ASP A 165 -9.40 13.69 18.03
CA ASP A 165 -9.13 14.34 16.75
C ASP A 165 -9.06 13.34 15.58
N ASP A 166 -8.95 12.04 15.89
CA ASP A 166 -9.01 10.97 14.90
C ASP A 166 -10.45 10.64 14.47
N PHE A 167 -11.45 11.27 15.11
CA PHE A 167 -12.86 11.03 14.85
C PHE A 167 -13.59 12.29 14.38
N THR A 168 -14.46 12.10 13.41
CA THR A 168 -15.51 13.09 13.11
C THR A 168 -16.73 12.73 13.91
N MET A 169 -17.21 13.66 14.72
CA MET A 169 -18.40 13.48 15.55
C MET A 169 -19.48 14.45 15.09
N GLU A 170 -20.64 13.90 14.84
CA GLU A 170 -21.83 14.64 14.47
C GLU A 170 -22.94 14.35 15.48
N TYR A 171 -23.78 15.34 15.76
CA TYR A 171 -24.97 15.14 16.56
C TYR A 171 -26.22 15.43 15.73
N TYR A 172 -27.25 14.69 16.03
CA TYR A 172 -28.55 14.91 15.47
C TYR A 172 -29.42 15.59 16.54
N GLY A 173 -29.71 16.86 16.32
CA GLY A 173 -30.62 17.61 17.17
C GLY A 173 -32.06 17.32 16.76
N VAL A 174 -32.91 16.93 17.74
CA VAL A 174 -34.35 16.97 17.56
C VAL A 174 -34.74 18.42 17.88
N ASP A 175 -35.19 19.15 16.88
CA ASP A 175 -35.87 20.41 17.14
C ASP A 175 -37.10 20.09 17.98
N ASP A 176 -37.11 20.55 19.22
CA ASP A 176 -38.33 20.60 20.01
C ASP A 176 -39.31 21.48 19.26
N VAL A 177 -40.16 20.86 18.46
CA VAL A 177 -41.34 21.53 17.93
C VAL A 177 -42.29 21.63 19.11
N ALA A 178 -42.22 22.77 19.77
CA ALA A 178 -43.20 23.14 20.76
C ALA A 178 -44.60 23.29 20.13
#